data_eb0ef4d08b6dd4611cb1720f96d4ecd4
#
_entry.id   eb0ef4d08b6dd4611cb1720f96d4ecd4
#
_cell.length_a   1.000
_cell.length_b   1.000
_cell.length_c   1.000
_cell.angle_alpha   90.00
_cell.angle_beta   90.00
_cell.angle_gamma   90.00
#
_symmetry.space_group_name_H-M   'P 1'
#
loop_
_entity.id
_entity.type
_entity.pdbx_description
1 polymer ?
#
loop_
_entity_poly.entity_id
_entity_poly.type
_entity_poly.pdbx_seq_one_letter_code
_entity_poly.pdbx_strand_id
1 'polypeptide(L)'
;MPFIGDSSAIIAGAETYGLYYRILNGVGGFKAKSTAKNSITLGWNKGATASGYQLQQYKGGKWVTVYTGTKATSTSYTVKRLKANTSYKFRIRAYKTYGNTKQYGSWSKVLTVKTKR
;
A
#
# COMPACT_ATOMS: atom_id res chain seq x y z
N MET A 1 28.11 7.43 9.52
CA MET A 1 27.24 7.65 9.02
C MET A 1 26.90 7.62 8.72
N PRO A 2 27.03 7.21 9.12
CA PRO A 2 26.18 7.19 8.63
C PRO A 2 25.94 7.16 8.28
N PHE A 3 25.94 6.79 8.57
CA PHE A 3 25.16 6.90 7.89
C PHE A 3 25.22 7.01 7.71
N ILE A 4 25.73 6.91 8.13
CA ILE A 4 25.24 7.12 7.62
C ILE A 4 25.25 7.21 7.19
N GLY A 5 25.79 6.93 7.52
CA GLY A 5 25.20 7.04 6.84
C GLY A 5 25.26 7.13 6.52
N ASP A 6 25.37 7.11 6.54
CA ASP A 6 24.91 7.36 6.08
C ASP A 6 24.72 7.66 5.81
N SER A 7 24.87 7.76 6.15
CA SER A 7 24.20 8.09 5.70
C SER A 7 23.97 8.48 5.58
N SER A 8 24.15 8.64 5.89
CA SER A 8 23.46 9.07 5.70
C SER A 8 23.02 9.52 5.37
N ALA A 9 22.96 9.68 5.50
CA ALA A 9 22.16 10.07 5.20
C ALA A 9 21.70 10.49 4.88
N ILE A 10 21.35 10.32 4.69
CA ILE A 10 20.78 10.82 4.45
C ILE A 10 20.47 11.56 4.99
N ILE A 11 20.70 11.80 5.36
CA ILE A 11 20.47 12.32 5.83
C ILE A 11 20.23 12.78 6.60
N ALA A 12 20.78 13.54 6.35
CA ALA A 12 20.54 14.06 7.60
C ALA A 12 20.16 13.08 8.51
N GLY A 13 20.91 12.83 9.21
CA GLY A 13 20.51 11.69 9.92
C GLY A 13 20.15 10.56 9.02
N ALA A 14 21.10 10.06 8.33
CA ALA A 14 20.87 8.93 7.47
C ALA A 14 20.35 7.75 8.26
N GLU A 15 20.77 7.63 9.49
CA GLU A 15 20.29 6.57 10.38
C GLU A 15 18.80 6.68 10.62
N THR A 16 18.35 7.88 10.82
CA THR A 16 16.92 8.13 11.02
C THR A 16 16.14 7.72 9.79
N TYR A 17 16.64 8.03 8.63
CA TYR A 17 16.00 7.58 7.39
C TYR A 17 15.98 6.07 7.28
N GLY A 18 17.02 5.43 7.71
CA GLY A 18 17.05 3.98 7.71
C GLY A 18 15.94 3.37 8.54
N LEU A 19 15.65 3.94 9.69
CA LEU A 19 14.54 3.50 10.54
C LEU A 19 13.20 3.68 9.85
N TYR A 20 12.96 4.84 9.28
CA TYR A 20 11.72 5.08 8.55
C TYR A 20 11.54 4.11 7.40
N TYR A 21 12.59 3.85 6.69
CA TYR A 21 12.57 2.94 5.58
C TYR A 21 12.07 1.56 6.01
N ARG A 22 12.56 1.05 7.12
CA ARG A 22 12.11 -0.23 7.64
C ARG A 22 10.65 -0.22 8.03
N ILE A 23 10.20 0.84 8.66
CA ILE A 23 8.83 0.96 9.12
C ILE A 23 7.86 0.98 7.95
N LEU A 24 8.24 1.64 6.87
CA LEU A 24 7.40 1.73 5.68
C LEU A 24 7.57 0.54 4.74
N ASN A 25 8.44 -0.39 5.08
CA ASN A 25 8.78 -1.49 4.19
C ASN A 25 7.73 -2.58 4.25
N GLY A 26 6.82 -2.55 3.27
CA GLY A 26 5.79 -3.56 3.14
C GLY A 26 4.58 -3.32 4.03
N VAL A 27 3.42 -3.69 3.52
CA VAL A 27 2.16 -3.69 4.26
C VAL A 27 1.81 -5.14 4.52
N GLY A 28 1.65 -5.51 5.79
CA GLY A 28 1.31 -6.87 6.16
C GLY A 28 -0.17 -7.16 6.02
N GLY A 29 -0.52 -8.43 5.92
CA GLY A 29 -1.90 -8.87 5.98
C GLY A 29 -2.78 -8.44 4.82
N PHE A 30 -2.20 -8.10 3.67
CA PHE A 30 -2.98 -7.69 2.50
C PHE A 30 -3.73 -8.88 1.93
N LYS A 31 -5.07 -8.79 1.94
CA LYS A 31 -5.91 -9.91 1.53
C LYS A 31 -7.29 -9.44 1.10
N ALA A 32 -8.02 -10.31 0.42
CA ALA A 32 -9.44 -10.10 0.16
C ALA A 32 -10.22 -10.51 1.41
N LYS A 33 -10.93 -9.58 2.01
CA LYS A 33 -11.79 -9.86 3.18
C LYS A 33 -13.10 -10.49 2.74
N SER A 34 -13.61 -10.09 1.60
CA SER A 34 -14.81 -10.67 1.03
C SER A 34 -14.88 -10.39 -0.47
N THR A 35 -15.62 -11.22 -1.18
CA THR A 35 -15.87 -11.02 -2.60
C THR A 35 -17.36 -11.11 -2.86
N ALA A 36 -17.81 -10.35 -3.84
CA ALA A 36 -19.16 -10.40 -4.33
C ALA A 36 -19.13 -10.50 -5.85
N LYS A 37 -20.27 -10.49 -6.47
CA LYS A 37 -20.38 -10.61 -7.91
C LYS A 37 -19.69 -9.44 -8.64
N ASN A 38 -19.86 -8.23 -8.11
CA ASN A 38 -19.36 -7.02 -8.77
C ASN A 38 -18.46 -6.19 -7.88
N SER A 39 -17.96 -6.75 -6.77
CA SER A 39 -17.10 -6.01 -5.87
C SER A 39 -16.15 -6.93 -5.12
N ILE A 40 -15.06 -6.35 -4.62
CA ILE A 40 -14.07 -7.04 -3.80
C ILE A 40 -13.71 -6.09 -2.66
N THR A 41 -13.81 -6.58 -1.42
CA THR A 41 -13.37 -5.84 -0.25
C THR A 41 -11.99 -6.31 0.14
N LEU A 42 -11.03 -5.41 0.13
CA LEU A 42 -9.63 -5.68 0.49
C LEU A 42 -9.36 -5.14 1.88
N GLY A 43 -8.45 -5.78 2.58
CA GLY A 43 -8.02 -5.33 3.89
C GLY A 43 -6.53 -5.54 4.05
N TRP A 44 -5.94 -4.83 5.01
CA TRP A 44 -4.51 -4.91 5.32
C TRP A 44 -4.27 -4.48 6.75
N ASN A 45 -3.08 -4.76 7.25
CA ASN A 45 -2.72 -4.41 8.61
C ASN A 45 -2.31 -2.94 8.69
N LYS A 46 -2.60 -2.32 9.82
CA LYS A 46 -2.16 -0.95 10.11
C LYS A 46 -0.64 -0.91 10.17
N GLY A 47 -0.05 0.02 9.44
CA GLY A 47 1.38 0.29 9.53
C GLY A 47 1.69 1.12 10.76
N ALA A 48 2.78 0.79 11.47
CA ALA A 48 3.10 1.41 12.76
C ALA A 48 3.21 2.93 12.69
N THR A 49 3.81 3.46 11.62
CA THR A 49 4.01 4.91 11.49
C THR A 49 3.48 5.43 10.17
N ALA A 50 2.66 4.67 9.47
CA ALA A 50 2.12 5.11 8.19
C ALA A 50 1.20 6.31 8.37
N SER A 51 1.27 7.24 7.43
CA SER A 51 0.30 8.33 7.33
C SER A 51 -0.92 7.87 6.52
N GLY A 52 -0.73 6.92 5.64
CA GLY A 52 -1.80 6.37 4.81
C GLY A 52 -1.29 5.29 3.88
N TYR A 53 -2.11 4.97 2.89
CA TYR A 53 -1.84 3.85 1.98
C TYR A 53 -2.25 4.19 0.57
N GLN A 54 -1.60 3.55 -0.40
CA GLN A 54 -1.95 3.68 -1.82
C GLN A 54 -2.26 2.29 -2.36
N LEU A 55 -3.49 2.10 -2.83
CA LEU A 55 -3.96 0.83 -3.38
C LEU A 55 -4.07 0.97 -4.89
N GLN A 56 -3.48 0.03 -5.61
CA GLN A 56 -3.53 0.02 -7.07
C GLN A 56 -4.17 -1.25 -7.59
N GLN A 57 -4.83 -1.13 -8.73
CA GLN A 57 -5.43 -2.22 -9.47
C GLN A 57 -4.79 -2.27 -10.86
N TYR A 58 -4.52 -3.46 -11.36
CA TYR A 58 -4.00 -3.63 -12.71
C TYR A 58 -5.14 -3.49 -13.71
N LYS A 59 -5.03 -2.50 -14.58
CA LYS A 59 -6.07 -2.22 -15.60
C LYS A 59 -5.41 -1.87 -16.92
N GLY A 60 -5.87 -2.49 -17.99
CA GLY A 60 -5.43 -2.12 -19.33
C GLY A 60 -3.92 -2.14 -19.52
N GLY A 61 -3.25 -3.09 -18.91
CA GLY A 61 -1.81 -3.25 -19.05
C GLY A 61 -0.98 -2.36 -18.13
N LYS A 62 -1.60 -1.69 -17.16
CA LYS A 62 -0.85 -0.83 -16.24
C LYS A 62 -1.49 -0.78 -14.86
N TRP A 63 -0.71 -0.36 -13.87
CA TRP A 63 -1.19 -0.19 -12.51
C TRP A 63 -1.83 1.19 -12.36
N VAL A 64 -3.05 1.21 -11.80
CA VAL A 64 -3.83 2.44 -11.62
C VAL A 64 -4.21 2.56 -10.15
N THR A 65 -3.99 3.73 -9.57
CA THR A 65 -4.39 3.98 -8.18
C THR A 65 -5.92 4.06 -8.11
N VAL A 66 -6.51 3.18 -7.29
CA VAL A 66 -7.97 3.14 -7.10
C VAL A 66 -8.38 3.67 -5.74
N TYR A 67 -7.44 3.81 -4.79
CA TYR A 67 -7.74 4.33 -3.46
C TYR A 67 -6.48 4.86 -2.81
N THR A 68 -6.61 6.03 -2.18
CA THR A 68 -5.56 6.58 -1.33
C THR A 68 -6.16 6.79 0.05
N GLY A 69 -5.73 6.00 1.02
CA GLY A 69 -6.13 6.16 2.40
C GLY A 69 -5.30 7.26 3.03
N THR A 70 -5.93 8.18 3.76
CA THR A 70 -5.24 9.34 4.31
C THR A 70 -5.01 9.25 5.81
N LYS A 71 -5.28 8.08 6.41
CA LYS A 71 -5.06 7.83 7.84
C LYS A 71 -4.41 6.46 8.01
N ALA A 72 -3.64 6.33 9.09
CA ALA A 72 -3.05 5.03 9.44
C ALA A 72 -4.12 3.96 9.67
N THR A 73 -5.33 4.38 10.03
CA THR A 73 -6.46 3.47 10.28
C THR A 73 -7.28 3.17 9.03
N SER A 74 -6.90 3.69 7.88
CA SER A 74 -7.57 3.41 6.60
C SER A 74 -7.08 2.06 6.08
N THR A 75 -7.60 0.97 6.64
CA THR A 75 -7.07 -0.38 6.41
C THR A 75 -8.01 -1.30 5.64
N SER A 76 -9.03 -0.75 5.01
CA SER A 76 -9.87 -1.53 4.11
C SER A 76 -10.50 -0.64 3.04
N TYR A 77 -10.86 -1.28 1.94
CA TYR A 77 -11.51 -0.57 0.84
C TYR A 77 -12.27 -1.57 -0.03
N THR A 78 -13.45 -1.18 -0.48
CA THR A 78 -14.25 -2.00 -1.39
C THR A 78 -14.15 -1.45 -2.80
N VAL A 79 -13.61 -2.28 -3.70
CA VAL A 79 -13.53 -1.95 -5.12
C VAL A 79 -14.85 -2.38 -5.76
N LYS A 80 -15.52 -1.47 -6.42
CA LYS A 80 -16.85 -1.68 -6.99
C LYS A 80 -16.82 -1.67 -8.51
N ARG A 81 -17.97 -1.96 -9.11
CA ARG A 81 -18.17 -1.92 -10.56
C ARG A 81 -17.28 -2.89 -11.30
N LEU A 82 -17.08 -4.05 -10.71
CA LEU A 82 -16.30 -5.12 -11.31
C LEU A 82 -17.21 -6.06 -12.07
N LYS A 83 -16.62 -6.81 -12.99
CA LYS A 83 -17.33 -7.86 -13.71
C LYS A 83 -17.39 -9.12 -12.86
N ALA A 84 -18.48 -9.86 -12.99
CA ALA A 84 -18.65 -11.14 -12.31
C ALA A 84 -17.69 -12.19 -12.88
N ASN A 85 -17.31 -13.14 -12.05
CA ASN A 85 -16.52 -14.30 -12.47
C ASN A 85 -15.22 -13.90 -13.20
N THR A 86 -14.57 -12.84 -12.70
CA THR A 86 -13.39 -12.26 -13.34
C THR A 86 -12.29 -12.06 -12.31
N SER A 87 -11.05 -12.37 -12.70
CA SER A 87 -9.88 -12.20 -11.83
C SER A 87 -9.32 -10.78 -11.95
N TYR A 88 -8.98 -10.22 -10.80
CA TYR A 88 -8.40 -8.88 -10.69
C TYR A 88 -7.12 -8.92 -9.88
N LYS A 89 -6.19 -8.03 -10.19
CA LYS A 89 -4.90 -7.96 -9.49
C LYS A 89 -4.77 -6.63 -8.78
N PHE A 90 -4.26 -6.68 -7.54
CA PHE A 90 -4.10 -5.52 -6.68
C PHE A 90 -2.73 -5.53 -6.02
N ARG A 91 -2.25 -4.35 -5.67
CA ARG A 91 -1.08 -4.20 -4.81
C ARG A 91 -1.25 -2.96 -3.96
N ILE A 92 -0.53 -2.91 -2.83
CA ILE A 92 -0.66 -1.82 -1.86
C ILE A 92 0.71 -1.42 -1.33
N ARG A 93 0.85 -0.17 -0.94
CA ARG A 93 2.01 0.31 -0.20
C ARG A 93 1.57 1.38 0.79
N ALA A 94 2.36 1.56 1.84
CA ALA A 94 2.15 2.62 2.81
C ALA A 94 2.94 3.85 2.40
N TYR A 95 2.55 5.00 2.94
CA TYR A 95 3.36 6.21 2.80
C TYR A 95 3.42 6.94 4.13
N LYS A 96 4.45 7.75 4.28
CA LYS A 96 4.62 8.66 5.40
C LYS A 96 4.75 10.07 4.85
N THR A 97 4.04 11.00 5.46
CA THR A 97 4.06 12.40 5.03
C THR A 97 5.04 13.20 5.87
N TYR A 98 5.89 13.97 5.21
CA TYR A 98 6.83 14.89 5.82
C TYR A 98 6.61 16.26 5.20
N GLY A 99 5.88 17.13 5.88
CA GLY A 99 5.51 18.41 5.30
C GLY A 99 4.67 18.20 4.04
N ASN A 100 5.18 18.61 2.90
CA ASN A 100 4.50 18.48 1.62
C ASN A 100 4.99 17.28 0.81
N THR A 101 5.83 16.43 1.37
CA THR A 101 6.45 15.32 0.67
C THR A 101 5.94 13.99 1.21
N LYS A 102 5.64 13.06 0.33
CA LYS A 102 5.30 11.69 0.70
C LYS A 102 6.49 10.77 0.48
N GLN A 103 6.76 9.92 1.45
CA GLN A 103 7.78 8.88 1.36
C GLN A 103 7.05 7.55 1.28
N TYR A 104 7.25 6.80 0.21
CA TYR A 104 6.54 5.53 0.01
C TYR A 104 7.38 4.34 0.46
N GLY A 105 6.71 3.36 1.03
CA GLY A 105 7.31 2.07 1.33
C GLY A 105 7.26 1.15 0.12
N SER A 106 7.68 -0.09 0.33
CA SER A 106 7.68 -1.11 -0.73
C SER A 106 6.27 -1.53 -1.08
N TRP A 107 6.07 -1.91 -2.35
CA TRP A 107 4.82 -2.53 -2.76
C TRP A 107 4.67 -3.92 -2.15
N SER A 108 3.45 -4.28 -1.81
CA SER A 108 3.11 -5.64 -1.41
C SER A 108 3.29 -6.59 -2.60
N LYS A 109 3.22 -7.88 -2.33
CA LYS A 109 3.06 -8.87 -3.40
C LYS A 109 1.74 -8.60 -4.11
N VAL A 110 1.67 -8.97 -5.39
CA VAL A 110 0.43 -8.85 -6.15
C VAL A 110 -0.58 -9.85 -5.60
N LEU A 111 -1.76 -9.35 -5.29
CA LEU A 111 -2.87 -10.16 -4.83
C LEU A 111 -3.85 -10.36 -6.00
N THR A 112 -4.12 -11.60 -6.34
CA THR A 112 -5.07 -11.93 -7.40
C THR A 112 -6.36 -12.43 -6.75
N VAL A 113 -7.49 -11.80 -7.08
CA VAL A 113 -8.79 -12.11 -6.50
C VAL A 113 -9.82 -12.22 -7.60
N LYS A 114 -10.66 -13.26 -7.52
CA LYS A 114 -11.72 -13.48 -8.50
C LYS A 114 -13.07 -13.13 -7.89
N THR A 115 -13.88 -12.36 -8.63
CA THR A 115 -15.25 -12.07 -8.22
C THR A 115 -16.12 -13.32 -8.31
N LYS A 116 -17.25 -13.28 -7.62
CA LYS A 116 -18.21 -14.39 -7.68
C LYS A 116 -18.96 -14.41 -9.01
N ARG A 117 -19.57 -15.52 -9.29
CA ARG A 117 -20.37 -15.70 -10.51
C ARG A 117 -21.67 -14.96 -10.48
#